data_557510a8f6333bd1d5eb979fe451fbba
#
_entry.id   557510a8f6333bd1d5eb979fe451fbba
#
_cell.length_a   1.000
_cell.length_b   1.000
_cell.length_c   1.000
_cell.angle_alpha   90.00
_cell.angle_beta   90.00
_cell.angle_gamma   90.00
#
_symmetry.space_group_name_H-M   'P 1'
#
loop_
_entity.id
_entity.type
_entity.pdbx_description
1 polymer ?
#
loop_
_entity_poly.entity_id
_entity_poly.type
_entity_poly.pdbx_seq_one_letter_code
_entity_poly.pdbx_strand_id
1 'polypeptide(L)'
;VQLSDYERPASLRGIHGSPGTHANFDHDHWIGQLREMGISLYKVMDDGSGSVLEFARKLRANNIMPIVRMWADSPNPTTLSAKALATVKRYIQEGITRWIEVNNEPNLPHEWRPGQWRAGGRPELVCQNWLRDAHSVIEMGGYPALPALAQCSMDADCSSIRWYVSAFEWMARDAANSARDVFSNGAWIASHDATLNHCYRDDTGQWHFDYPYDPICQADKPGRSIMDDDNSLIGHRVPVQLLKEHLGLIVPVISTEGGVFVPHDGVVQWDNRYPGYDAHGHAERTVAMYRWLESNTPDYYFGMCSWLIASELMGHPPGPWSKDCWFWVGQNLPVVDAVKHMGPPSSGPRIQPEERARLVSKWMTDEEAEQWMQHFGQTDQYRTLFRRESSGDG
;
A
#
# COMPACT_ATOMS: atom_id res chain seq x y z
N VAL A 1 1.61 3.21 20.90
CA VAL A 1 2.39 2.21 20.16
C VAL A 1 3.36 2.94 19.25
N GLN A 2 4.64 2.57 19.26
CA GLN A 2 5.66 3.12 18.35
C GLN A 2 5.76 2.24 17.11
N LEU A 3 6.36 2.75 16.02
CA LEU A 3 6.57 1.95 14.80
C LEU A 3 7.33 0.64 15.07
N SER A 4 8.23 0.62 16.06
CA SER A 4 8.98 -0.55 16.50
C SER A 4 8.12 -1.63 17.18
N ASP A 5 6.95 -1.29 17.67
CA ASP A 5 6.07 -2.21 18.40
C ASP A 5 5.19 -3.04 17.47
N TYR A 6 5.09 -2.62 16.21
CA TYR A 6 4.36 -3.37 15.20
C TYR A 6 5.20 -4.53 14.66
N GLU A 7 4.55 -5.64 14.44
CA GLU A 7 5.16 -6.74 13.72
C GLU A 7 5.50 -6.32 12.29
N ARG A 8 6.75 -6.56 11.87
CA ARG A 8 7.21 -6.24 10.52
C ARG A 8 7.34 -7.50 9.67
N PRO A 9 7.03 -7.42 8.37
CA PRO A 9 7.38 -8.48 7.43
C PRO A 9 8.91 -8.55 7.25
N ALA A 10 9.40 -9.72 6.83
CA ALA A 10 10.82 -9.93 6.57
C ALA A 10 11.34 -9.07 5.41
N SER A 11 10.48 -8.69 4.47
CA SER A 11 10.80 -7.79 3.35
C SER A 11 9.59 -6.96 2.97
N LEU A 12 9.75 -6.02 2.03
CA LEU A 12 8.66 -5.22 1.46
C LEU A 12 7.88 -5.93 0.35
N ARG A 13 8.33 -7.14 -0.04
CA ARG A 13 7.73 -7.90 -1.14
C ARG A 13 6.46 -8.59 -0.68
N GLY A 14 5.37 -8.20 -1.25
CA GLY A 14 4.06 -8.80 -1.00
C GLY A 14 3.28 -9.02 -2.27
N ILE A 15 2.22 -9.83 -2.16
CA ILE A 15 1.29 -10.09 -3.26
C ILE A 15 -0.13 -10.25 -2.72
N HIS A 16 -1.09 -9.77 -3.50
CA HIS A 16 -2.50 -9.92 -3.19
C HIS A 16 -2.98 -11.30 -3.62
N GLY A 17 -3.67 -11.99 -2.72
CA GLY A 17 -4.31 -13.27 -3.01
C GLY A 17 -5.56 -13.12 -3.87
N SER A 18 -5.98 -14.19 -4.48
CA SER A 18 -7.23 -14.21 -5.25
C SER A 18 -8.45 -14.03 -4.37
N PRO A 19 -9.39 -13.19 -4.77
CA PRO A 19 -10.66 -13.09 -4.09
C PRO A 19 -11.39 -14.42 -4.02
N GLY A 20 -11.75 -14.89 -2.82
CA GLY A 20 -12.64 -16.00 -2.59
C GLY A 20 -12.11 -17.42 -2.88
N THR A 21 -10.82 -17.59 -3.14
CA THR A 21 -10.30 -18.85 -3.67
C THR A 21 -9.42 -19.69 -2.73
N HIS A 22 -9.17 -19.21 -1.52
CA HIS A 22 -8.19 -19.87 -0.63
C HIS A 22 -8.70 -21.14 0.08
N ALA A 23 -10.00 -21.41 0.04
CA ALA A 23 -10.59 -22.49 0.84
C ALA A 23 -10.27 -23.90 0.34
N ASN A 24 -10.02 -24.10 -0.96
CA ASN A 24 -10.00 -25.41 -1.58
C ASN A 24 -8.81 -25.66 -2.51
N PHE A 25 -7.67 -25.03 -2.36
CA PHE A 25 -6.56 -25.24 -3.26
C PHE A 25 -5.32 -25.84 -2.57
N ASP A 26 -4.36 -26.27 -3.36
CA ASP A 26 -3.10 -26.83 -2.87
C ASP A 26 -2.27 -25.76 -2.17
N HIS A 27 -2.49 -25.63 -0.88
CA HIS A 27 -1.80 -24.66 -0.04
C HIS A 27 -0.28 -24.82 -0.11
N ASP A 28 0.21 -26.06 -0.15
CA ASP A 28 1.66 -26.31 -0.10
C ASP A 28 2.33 -25.91 -1.41
N HIS A 29 1.66 -26.11 -2.54
CA HIS A 29 2.11 -25.57 -3.82
C HIS A 29 2.24 -24.05 -3.77
N TRP A 30 1.20 -23.35 -3.33
CA TRP A 30 1.22 -21.88 -3.29
C TRP A 30 2.22 -21.33 -2.29
N ILE A 31 2.36 -21.93 -1.13
CA ILE A 31 3.42 -21.57 -0.17
C ILE A 31 4.80 -21.76 -0.81
N GLY A 32 5.00 -22.83 -1.56
CA GLY A 32 6.23 -23.04 -2.34
C GLY A 32 6.51 -21.90 -3.31
N GLN A 33 5.52 -21.51 -4.13
CA GLN A 33 5.65 -20.41 -5.08
C GLN A 33 5.98 -19.07 -4.39
N LEU A 34 5.29 -18.76 -3.31
CA LEU A 34 5.52 -17.52 -2.54
C LEU A 34 6.93 -17.47 -1.96
N ARG A 35 7.42 -18.59 -1.41
CA ARG A 35 8.79 -18.68 -0.88
C ARG A 35 9.86 -18.53 -1.96
N GLU A 36 9.68 -19.16 -3.11
CA GLU A 36 10.59 -19.02 -4.24
C GLU A 36 10.67 -17.59 -4.75
N MET A 37 9.55 -16.84 -4.71
CA MET A 37 9.50 -15.43 -5.05
C MET A 37 10.01 -14.51 -3.94
N GLY A 38 10.34 -15.02 -2.76
CA GLY A 38 10.75 -14.21 -1.60
C GLY A 38 9.64 -13.31 -1.05
N ILE A 39 8.38 -13.71 -1.23
CA ILE A 39 7.21 -12.99 -0.73
C ILE A 39 7.15 -13.13 0.80
N SER A 40 6.99 -12.03 1.50
CA SER A 40 6.88 -11.97 2.96
C SER A 40 5.59 -11.32 3.47
N LEU A 41 4.77 -10.80 2.56
CA LEU A 41 3.45 -10.25 2.82
C LEU A 41 2.44 -10.91 1.88
N TYR A 42 1.29 -11.30 2.40
CA TYR A 42 0.23 -11.86 1.58
C TYR A 42 -1.14 -11.37 2.04
N LYS A 43 -1.88 -10.68 1.16
CA LYS A 43 -3.24 -10.25 1.46
C LYS A 43 -4.22 -11.39 1.17
N VAL A 44 -5.00 -11.77 2.17
CA VAL A 44 -6.12 -12.71 2.05
C VAL A 44 -7.45 -12.01 2.25
N MET A 45 -8.50 -12.55 1.67
CA MET A 45 -9.87 -12.05 1.87
C MET A 45 -10.71 -13.11 2.59
N ASP A 46 -11.38 -12.71 3.68
CA ASP A 46 -12.28 -13.56 4.46
C ASP A 46 -13.66 -12.91 4.59
N ASP A 47 -14.71 -13.62 4.26
CA ASP A 47 -16.11 -13.18 4.37
C ASP A 47 -16.69 -13.33 5.80
N GLY A 48 -15.83 -13.55 6.78
CA GLY A 48 -16.20 -13.84 8.16
C GLY A 48 -16.53 -15.32 8.40
N SER A 49 -16.40 -16.19 7.39
CA SER A 49 -16.59 -17.65 7.57
C SER A 49 -15.40 -18.33 8.22
N GLY A 50 -14.21 -17.73 8.10
CA GLY A 50 -12.96 -18.36 8.51
C GLY A 50 -12.47 -19.40 7.49
N SER A 51 -12.99 -19.39 6.27
CA SER A 51 -12.63 -20.36 5.23
C SER A 51 -11.14 -20.30 4.83
N VAL A 52 -10.49 -19.15 5.04
CA VAL A 52 -9.07 -18.95 4.71
C VAL A 52 -8.12 -19.07 5.92
N LEU A 53 -8.64 -19.34 7.11
CA LEU A 53 -7.84 -19.45 8.35
C LEU A 53 -6.71 -20.46 8.23
N GLU A 54 -6.95 -21.61 7.64
CA GLU A 54 -5.91 -22.64 7.51
C GLU A 54 -4.78 -22.21 6.59
N PHE A 55 -5.11 -21.59 5.45
CA PHE A 55 -4.09 -21.04 4.58
C PHE A 55 -3.29 -19.93 5.26
N ALA A 56 -3.96 -19.02 5.97
CA ALA A 56 -3.30 -17.96 6.73
C ALA A 56 -2.35 -18.51 7.81
N ARG A 57 -2.71 -19.62 8.49
CA ARG A 57 -1.79 -20.32 9.42
C ARG A 57 -0.55 -20.85 8.71
N LYS A 58 -0.72 -21.46 7.52
CA LYS A 58 0.40 -21.93 6.72
C LYS A 58 1.29 -20.79 6.24
N LEU A 59 0.73 -19.66 5.80
CA LEU A 59 1.49 -18.45 5.50
C LEU A 59 2.35 -18.06 6.71
N ARG A 60 1.73 -17.93 7.87
CA ARG A 60 2.41 -17.57 9.11
C ARG A 60 3.53 -18.54 9.49
N ALA A 61 3.27 -19.84 9.40
CA ALA A 61 4.25 -20.89 9.67
C ALA A 61 5.46 -20.86 8.72
N ASN A 62 5.33 -20.22 7.57
CA ASN A 62 6.38 -20.04 6.57
C ASN A 62 6.97 -18.62 6.54
N ASN A 63 6.81 -17.84 7.61
CA ASN A 63 7.29 -16.46 7.74
C ASN A 63 6.73 -15.50 6.66
N ILE A 64 5.55 -15.79 6.16
CA ILE A 64 4.80 -14.89 5.29
C ILE A 64 3.71 -14.26 6.14
N MET A 65 3.76 -12.94 6.33
CA MET A 65 2.81 -12.20 7.17
C MET A 65 1.46 -12.06 6.45
N PRO A 66 0.37 -12.66 6.98
CA PRO A 66 -0.94 -12.48 6.40
C PRO A 66 -1.51 -11.11 6.75
N ILE A 67 -2.10 -10.44 5.79
CA ILE A 67 -2.99 -9.29 5.98
C ILE A 67 -4.39 -9.78 5.66
N VAL A 68 -5.31 -9.67 6.59
CA VAL A 68 -6.68 -10.19 6.41
C VAL A 68 -7.63 -9.04 6.14
N ARG A 69 -8.17 -8.99 4.92
CA ARG A 69 -9.29 -8.11 4.59
C ARG A 69 -10.59 -8.84 4.88
N MET A 70 -11.41 -8.24 5.74
CA MET A 70 -12.78 -8.70 6.00
C MET A 70 -13.69 -8.23 4.87
N TRP A 71 -13.97 -9.15 3.93
CA TRP A 71 -14.77 -8.87 2.76
C TRP A 71 -16.28 -8.96 3.03
N ALA A 72 -17.05 -8.10 2.39
CA ALA A 72 -18.50 -8.14 2.39
C ALA A 72 -19.05 -7.77 1.01
N ASP A 73 -20.17 -8.40 0.61
CA ASP A 73 -20.82 -8.21 -0.70
C ASP A 73 -21.23 -6.76 -1.00
N SER A 74 -21.43 -5.99 0.04
CA SER A 74 -21.80 -4.58 -0.06
C SER A 74 -21.12 -3.87 1.08
N PRO A 75 -19.83 -3.59 0.92
CA PRO A 75 -18.95 -3.30 2.03
C PRO A 75 -19.24 -2.00 2.75
N ASN A 76 -19.74 -1.00 2.04
CA ASN A 76 -19.75 0.33 2.60
C ASN A 76 -21.16 0.89 2.75
N PRO A 77 -21.37 1.66 3.80
CA PRO A 77 -20.52 1.98 4.94
C PRO A 77 -20.89 1.17 6.20
N THR A 78 -20.91 -0.13 6.12
CA THR A 78 -21.32 -1.00 7.24
C THR A 78 -20.16 -1.27 8.19
N THR A 79 -20.46 -1.49 9.47
CA THR A 79 -19.53 -2.04 10.44
C THR A 79 -19.39 -3.55 10.30
N LEU A 80 -18.32 -4.12 10.85
CA LEU A 80 -18.12 -5.56 10.88
C LEU A 80 -19.30 -6.26 11.62
N SER A 81 -19.79 -7.33 11.01
CA SER A 81 -20.82 -8.16 11.66
C SER A 81 -20.25 -8.92 12.87
N ALA A 82 -21.11 -9.38 13.77
CA ALA A 82 -20.68 -10.23 14.89
C ALA A 82 -19.93 -11.50 14.41
N LYS A 83 -20.33 -12.07 13.27
CA LYS A 83 -19.63 -13.20 12.63
C LYS A 83 -18.22 -12.79 12.20
N ALA A 84 -18.07 -11.67 11.54
CA ALA A 84 -16.78 -11.14 11.11
C ALA A 84 -15.87 -10.85 12.31
N LEU A 85 -16.39 -10.17 13.35
CA LEU A 85 -15.63 -9.90 14.58
C LEU A 85 -15.18 -11.20 15.29
N ALA A 86 -16.03 -12.24 15.31
CA ALA A 86 -15.66 -13.53 15.87
C ALA A 86 -14.52 -14.18 15.07
N THR A 87 -14.49 -14.05 13.75
CA THR A 87 -13.42 -14.54 12.90
C THR A 87 -12.15 -13.72 13.06
N VAL A 88 -12.24 -12.40 13.13
CA VAL A 88 -11.10 -11.50 13.45
C VAL A 88 -10.46 -11.91 14.79
N LYS A 89 -11.29 -12.14 15.81
CA LYS A 89 -10.82 -12.61 17.13
C LYS A 89 -10.02 -13.92 17.01
N ARG A 90 -10.45 -14.86 16.17
CA ARG A 90 -9.70 -16.10 15.93
C ARG A 90 -8.35 -15.85 15.31
N TYR A 91 -8.25 -15.02 14.26
CA TYR A 91 -6.97 -14.66 13.64
C TYR A 91 -5.97 -14.13 14.66
N ILE A 92 -6.43 -13.28 15.56
CA ILE A 92 -5.58 -12.65 16.58
C ILE A 92 -5.22 -13.64 17.70
N GLN A 93 -6.21 -14.34 18.28
CA GLN A 93 -6.00 -15.24 19.43
C GLN A 93 -5.19 -16.50 19.08
N GLU A 94 -5.32 -17.00 17.85
CA GLU A 94 -4.53 -18.11 17.34
C GLU A 94 -3.11 -17.68 16.90
N GLY A 95 -2.76 -16.38 17.02
CA GLY A 95 -1.44 -15.85 16.68
C GLY A 95 -1.15 -15.87 15.16
N ILE A 96 -2.19 -15.93 14.34
CA ILE A 96 -2.04 -16.00 12.88
C ILE A 96 -1.64 -14.64 12.33
N THR A 97 -2.42 -13.59 12.67
CA THR A 97 -2.09 -12.23 12.33
C THR A 97 -2.81 -11.23 13.24
N ARG A 98 -2.24 -10.04 13.34
CA ARG A 98 -2.88 -8.85 13.95
C ARG A 98 -3.33 -7.83 12.90
N TRP A 99 -2.93 -7.97 11.65
CA TRP A 99 -3.15 -7.02 10.56
C TRP A 99 -4.51 -7.25 9.91
N ILE A 100 -5.48 -6.38 10.24
CA ILE A 100 -6.88 -6.50 9.81
C ILE A 100 -7.25 -5.28 8.97
N GLU A 101 -7.70 -5.53 7.76
CA GLU A 101 -8.22 -4.51 6.84
C GLU A 101 -9.73 -4.62 6.77
N VAL A 102 -10.42 -3.49 6.87
CA VAL A 102 -11.87 -3.40 6.78
C VAL A 102 -12.25 -2.39 5.70
N ASN A 103 -13.34 -2.66 5.01
CA ASN A 103 -13.80 -1.90 3.85
C ASN A 103 -12.79 -1.93 2.68
N ASN A 104 -13.24 -1.47 1.53
CA ASN A 104 -12.44 -1.36 0.32
C ASN A 104 -12.90 -0.14 -0.46
N GLU A 105 -11.97 0.67 -0.90
CA GLU A 105 -12.16 1.76 -1.85
C GLU A 105 -13.49 2.53 -1.68
N PRO A 106 -13.81 3.02 -0.47
CA PRO A 106 -15.08 3.68 -0.21
C PRO A 106 -15.28 4.97 -1.00
N ASN A 107 -14.27 5.41 -1.72
CA ASN A 107 -14.37 6.51 -2.67
C ASN A 107 -14.97 6.10 -4.03
N LEU A 108 -15.22 4.81 -4.29
CA LEU A 108 -15.79 4.34 -5.56
C LEU A 108 -17.28 3.99 -5.45
N PRO A 109 -18.10 4.33 -6.47
CA PRO A 109 -19.55 4.11 -6.44
C PRO A 109 -19.95 2.63 -6.37
N HIS A 110 -19.20 1.74 -6.99
CA HIS A 110 -19.51 0.30 -7.03
C HIS A 110 -19.25 -0.43 -5.70
N GLU A 111 -18.54 0.21 -4.78
CA GLU A 111 -18.33 -0.30 -3.43
C GLU A 111 -19.51 0.00 -2.50
N TRP A 112 -20.54 0.68 -2.99
CA TRP A 112 -21.71 1.06 -2.23
C TRP A 112 -22.94 0.29 -2.68
N ARG A 113 -23.87 0.06 -1.75
CA ARG A 113 -25.19 -0.46 -2.11
C ARG A 113 -25.92 0.52 -3.01
N PRO A 114 -26.75 0.04 -3.95
CA PRO A 114 -27.55 0.91 -4.80
C PRO A 114 -28.31 1.97 -3.98
N GLY A 115 -28.23 3.23 -4.41
CA GLY A 115 -28.88 4.36 -3.76
C GLY A 115 -28.15 4.93 -2.53
N GLN A 116 -27.09 4.33 -2.04
CA GLN A 116 -26.32 4.83 -0.88
C GLN A 116 -25.12 5.71 -1.29
N TRP A 117 -24.65 5.55 -2.50
CA TRP A 117 -23.55 6.38 -3.03
C TRP A 117 -23.88 7.88 -3.00
N ARG A 118 -22.87 8.66 -2.68
CA ARG A 118 -22.85 10.12 -2.87
C ARG A 118 -21.47 10.49 -3.41
N ALA A 119 -21.39 11.46 -4.30
CA ALA A 119 -20.13 12.00 -4.78
C ALA A 119 -19.21 12.34 -3.60
N GLY A 120 -17.95 11.95 -3.72
CA GLY A 120 -16.96 12.08 -2.65
C GLY A 120 -16.95 10.92 -1.62
N GLY A 121 -17.79 9.87 -1.75
CA GLY A 121 -17.70 8.63 -0.97
C GLY A 121 -18.01 8.75 0.52
N ARG A 122 -18.66 9.83 0.98
CA ARG A 122 -19.13 10.03 2.37
C ARG A 122 -18.07 9.72 3.44
N PRO A 123 -16.89 10.38 3.42
CA PRO A 123 -15.76 10.06 4.29
C PRO A 123 -16.10 10.09 5.78
N GLU A 124 -16.94 11.01 6.24
CA GLU A 124 -17.34 11.12 7.66
C GLU A 124 -18.06 9.87 8.15
N LEU A 125 -19.02 9.37 7.35
CA LEU A 125 -19.78 8.18 7.69
C LEU A 125 -18.89 6.93 7.71
N VAL A 126 -18.00 6.80 6.73
CA VAL A 126 -17.03 5.69 6.66
C VAL A 126 -16.11 5.73 7.87
N CYS A 127 -15.54 6.88 8.18
CA CYS A 127 -14.64 7.04 9.34
C CYS A 127 -15.37 6.79 10.67
N GLN A 128 -16.62 7.24 10.80
CA GLN A 128 -17.41 6.97 12.00
C GLN A 128 -17.62 5.46 12.23
N ASN A 129 -17.95 4.71 11.18
CA ASN A 129 -18.10 3.26 11.25
C ASN A 129 -16.76 2.57 11.47
N TRP A 130 -15.72 3.00 10.75
CA TRP A 130 -14.37 2.48 10.92
C TRP A 130 -13.83 2.65 12.34
N LEU A 131 -14.03 3.79 12.99
CA LEU A 131 -13.60 4.00 14.38
C LEU A 131 -14.24 2.98 15.34
N ARG A 132 -15.51 2.60 15.15
CA ARG A 132 -16.15 1.54 15.96
C ARG A 132 -15.47 0.18 15.75
N ASP A 133 -15.25 -0.18 14.49
CA ASP A 133 -14.58 -1.45 14.16
C ASP A 133 -13.14 -1.45 14.66
N ALA A 134 -12.44 -0.32 14.51
CA ALA A 134 -11.07 -0.17 14.96
C ALA A 134 -10.91 -0.35 16.48
N HIS A 135 -11.78 0.26 17.28
CA HIS A 135 -11.80 0.03 18.73
C HIS A 135 -12.00 -1.46 19.04
N SER A 136 -12.97 -2.12 18.39
CA SER A 136 -13.22 -3.55 18.61
C SER A 136 -12.01 -4.42 18.25
N VAL A 137 -11.33 -4.12 17.15
CA VAL A 137 -10.13 -4.86 16.72
C VAL A 137 -8.95 -4.63 17.69
N ILE A 138 -8.76 -3.39 18.15
CA ILE A 138 -7.71 -3.03 19.14
C ILE A 138 -7.97 -3.73 20.47
N GLU A 139 -9.21 -3.76 20.97
CA GLU A 139 -9.59 -4.49 22.18
C GLU A 139 -9.27 -5.98 22.11
N MET A 140 -9.31 -6.58 20.92
CA MET A 140 -8.89 -7.96 20.67
C MET A 140 -7.36 -8.11 20.56
N GLY A 141 -6.59 -7.02 20.52
CA GLY A 141 -5.14 -7.00 20.32
C GLY A 141 -4.71 -6.94 18.85
N GLY A 142 -5.61 -6.62 17.93
CA GLY A 142 -5.33 -6.49 16.50
C GLY A 142 -4.88 -5.09 16.09
N TYR A 143 -4.51 -4.98 14.82
CA TYR A 143 -4.13 -3.74 14.14
C TYR A 143 -5.14 -3.44 13.03
N PRO A 144 -6.10 -2.52 13.25
CA PRO A 144 -7.10 -2.15 12.24
C PRO A 144 -6.53 -1.18 11.20
N ALA A 145 -6.79 -1.43 9.93
CA ALA A 145 -6.44 -0.51 8.85
C ALA A 145 -7.43 0.64 8.71
N LEU A 146 -6.95 1.88 8.52
CA LEU A 146 -7.75 2.88 7.83
C LEU A 146 -7.99 2.37 6.39
N PRO A 147 -9.22 2.40 5.85
CA PRO A 147 -9.52 1.82 4.55
C PRO A 147 -8.66 2.38 3.41
N ALA A 148 -8.15 1.50 2.57
CA ALA A 148 -7.49 1.89 1.33
C ALA A 148 -8.48 2.52 0.35
N LEU A 149 -8.03 3.50 -0.41
CA LEU A 149 -8.79 4.17 -1.46
C LEU A 149 -8.24 3.82 -2.84
N ALA A 150 -9.12 3.76 -3.83
CA ALA A 150 -8.69 3.77 -5.21
C ALA A 150 -8.01 5.11 -5.55
N GLN A 151 -6.91 5.06 -6.27
CA GLN A 151 -6.21 6.24 -6.75
C GLN A 151 -7.04 6.90 -7.88
N CYS A 152 -7.85 7.87 -7.54
CA CYS A 152 -8.77 8.58 -8.44
C CYS A 152 -8.65 10.10 -8.28
N SER A 153 -7.47 10.62 -8.03
CA SER A 153 -7.26 12.06 -7.74
C SER A 153 -7.81 12.99 -8.81
N MET A 154 -7.81 12.56 -10.08
CA MET A 154 -8.28 13.34 -11.22
C MET A 154 -9.80 13.32 -11.39
N ASP A 155 -10.52 12.42 -10.75
CA ASP A 155 -11.99 12.36 -10.81
C ASP A 155 -12.58 13.16 -9.63
N ALA A 156 -13.39 14.16 -9.94
CA ALA A 156 -13.99 15.03 -8.94
C ALA A 156 -14.93 14.30 -7.98
N ASP A 157 -15.60 13.25 -8.44
CA ASP A 157 -16.60 12.51 -7.66
C ASP A 157 -15.99 11.38 -6.83
N CYS A 158 -14.80 10.88 -7.24
CA CYS A 158 -14.12 9.75 -6.63
C CYS A 158 -12.75 10.10 -6.06
N SER A 159 -12.36 11.38 -6.04
CA SER A 159 -11.01 11.81 -5.66
C SER A 159 -10.57 11.26 -4.29
N SER A 160 -9.55 10.42 -4.31
CA SER A 160 -8.87 9.89 -3.12
C SER A 160 -8.31 11.00 -2.23
N ILE A 161 -7.67 12.00 -2.83
CA ILE A 161 -7.09 13.14 -2.10
C ILE A 161 -8.17 13.93 -1.36
N ARG A 162 -9.25 14.30 -2.03
CA ARG A 162 -10.38 15.02 -1.39
C ARG A 162 -11.04 14.18 -0.30
N TRP A 163 -11.15 12.88 -0.53
CA TRP A 163 -11.70 11.97 0.47
C TRP A 163 -10.84 11.97 1.73
N TYR A 164 -9.51 11.81 1.60
CA TYR A 164 -8.60 11.85 2.74
C TYR A 164 -8.62 13.19 3.46
N VAL A 165 -8.59 14.31 2.72
CA VAL A 165 -8.71 15.65 3.32
C VAL A 165 -9.97 15.75 4.17
N SER A 166 -11.14 15.43 3.62
CA SER A 166 -12.41 15.47 4.35
C SER A 166 -12.43 14.53 5.55
N ALA A 167 -11.85 13.33 5.41
CA ALA A 167 -11.78 12.33 6.49
C ALA A 167 -10.93 12.82 7.67
N PHE A 168 -9.73 13.33 7.41
CA PHE A 168 -8.82 13.79 8.46
C PHE A 168 -9.30 15.10 9.09
N GLU A 169 -9.86 16.03 8.33
CA GLU A 169 -10.52 17.22 8.87
C GLU A 169 -11.67 16.85 9.81
N TRP A 170 -12.54 15.92 9.40
CA TRP A 170 -13.64 15.45 10.24
C TRP A 170 -13.12 14.75 11.50
N MET A 171 -12.15 13.85 11.38
CA MET A 171 -11.56 13.17 12.54
C MET A 171 -10.94 14.17 13.53
N ALA A 172 -10.23 15.18 13.04
CA ALA A 172 -9.61 16.19 13.90
C ALA A 172 -10.62 17.11 14.59
N ARG A 173 -11.75 17.43 13.92
CA ARG A 173 -12.77 18.33 14.44
C ARG A 173 -13.78 17.63 15.34
N ASP A 174 -14.33 16.49 14.87
CA ASP A 174 -15.53 15.86 15.46
C ASP A 174 -15.22 14.58 16.26
N ALA A 175 -14.06 13.96 16.04
CA ALA A 175 -13.69 12.68 16.64
C ALA A 175 -12.25 12.62 17.16
N ALA A 176 -11.63 13.77 17.47
CA ALA A 176 -10.19 13.89 17.74
C ALA A 176 -9.66 12.91 18.80
N ASN A 177 -10.37 12.75 19.92
CA ASN A 177 -9.94 11.86 21.00
C ASN A 177 -10.00 10.39 20.57
N SER A 178 -11.10 9.97 19.92
CA SER A 178 -11.27 8.60 19.43
C SER A 178 -10.26 8.28 18.32
N ALA A 179 -10.05 9.21 17.37
CA ALA A 179 -9.08 9.02 16.30
C ALA A 179 -7.64 8.91 16.83
N ARG A 180 -7.23 9.82 17.72
CA ARG A 180 -5.91 9.73 18.36
C ARG A 180 -5.74 8.45 19.17
N ASP A 181 -6.76 8.03 19.90
CA ASP A 181 -6.71 6.78 20.66
C ASP A 181 -6.50 5.59 19.73
N VAL A 182 -7.29 5.47 18.67
CA VAL A 182 -7.19 4.37 17.70
C VAL A 182 -5.82 4.35 17.02
N PHE A 183 -5.33 5.46 16.48
CA PHE A 183 -4.03 5.52 15.82
C PHE A 183 -2.85 5.34 16.80
N SER A 184 -2.99 5.74 18.05
CA SER A 184 -1.95 5.55 19.06
C SER A 184 -1.91 4.11 19.62
N ASN A 185 -2.96 3.32 19.42
CA ASN A 185 -3.08 1.98 20.02
C ASN A 185 -3.03 0.82 19.01
N GLY A 186 -2.72 1.09 17.74
CA GLY A 186 -2.45 0.00 16.81
C GLY A 186 -3.02 0.16 15.40
N ALA A 187 -3.77 1.22 15.11
CA ALA A 187 -4.24 1.44 13.76
C ALA A 187 -3.08 1.77 12.79
N TRP A 188 -3.28 1.40 11.54
CA TRP A 188 -2.37 1.63 10.44
C TRP A 188 -3.13 2.11 9.21
N ILE A 189 -2.42 2.50 8.15
CA ILE A 189 -3.00 2.96 6.89
C ILE A 189 -2.83 1.86 5.84
N ALA A 190 -3.94 1.35 5.31
CA ALA A 190 -3.93 0.63 4.06
C ALA A 190 -3.95 1.62 2.90
N SER A 191 -3.20 1.34 1.84
CA SER A 191 -3.21 2.12 0.61
C SER A 191 -3.28 1.22 -0.62
N HIS A 192 -3.74 1.77 -1.74
CA HIS A 192 -3.64 1.14 -3.04
C HIS A 192 -2.72 2.00 -3.91
N ASP A 193 -1.48 1.53 -4.09
CA ASP A 193 -0.44 2.32 -4.74
C ASP A 193 -0.04 1.66 -6.06
N ALA A 194 -0.71 2.04 -7.14
CA ALA A 194 -0.41 1.54 -8.48
C ALA A 194 0.36 2.59 -9.30
N THR A 195 1.34 2.15 -10.09
CA THR A 195 2.20 3.07 -10.83
C THR A 195 1.57 3.58 -12.13
N LEU A 196 0.47 2.97 -12.62
CA LEU A 196 0.09 3.07 -14.03
C LEU A 196 1.32 2.72 -14.91
N ASN A 197 1.69 3.58 -15.87
CA ASN A 197 2.99 3.52 -16.52
C ASN A 197 3.93 4.67 -16.09
N HIS A 198 3.69 5.31 -14.95
CA HIS A 198 4.51 6.37 -14.38
C HIS A 198 5.81 5.83 -13.76
N CYS A 199 6.51 4.98 -14.53
CA CYS A 199 7.80 4.44 -14.15
C CYS A 199 8.66 4.21 -15.39
N TYR A 200 9.92 4.56 -15.29
CA TYR A 200 10.85 4.45 -16.41
C TYR A 200 12.29 4.32 -15.94
N ARG A 201 13.14 3.91 -16.85
CA ARG A 201 14.60 3.88 -16.66
C ARG A 201 15.19 4.99 -17.51
N ASP A 202 15.98 5.85 -16.89
CA ASP A 202 16.64 6.95 -17.60
C ASP A 202 17.90 6.49 -18.35
N ASP A 203 18.54 7.43 -19.06
CA ASP A 203 19.75 7.16 -19.85
C ASP A 203 20.98 6.78 -19.00
N THR A 204 20.94 7.06 -17.68
CA THR A 204 21.97 6.62 -16.74
C THR A 204 21.74 5.19 -16.24
N GLY A 205 20.58 4.63 -16.53
CA GLY A 205 20.14 3.32 -16.07
C GLY A 205 19.40 3.35 -14.72
N GLN A 206 19.11 4.53 -14.17
CA GLN A 206 18.37 4.68 -12.94
C GLN A 206 16.86 4.52 -13.17
N TRP A 207 16.18 3.81 -12.28
CA TRP A 207 14.74 3.68 -12.26
C TRP A 207 14.07 4.78 -11.46
N HIS A 208 13.01 5.36 -12.02
CA HIS A 208 12.14 6.35 -11.41
C HIS A 208 10.77 5.75 -11.12
N PHE A 209 10.31 5.86 -9.87
CA PHE A 209 8.98 5.48 -9.37
C PHE A 209 8.39 6.56 -8.48
N ASP A 210 8.94 7.74 -8.53
CA ASP A 210 8.64 8.88 -7.67
C ASP A 210 7.69 9.91 -8.31
N TYR A 211 6.88 9.47 -9.31
CA TYR A 211 5.82 10.33 -9.84
C TYR A 211 4.98 10.92 -8.68
N PRO A 212 4.63 12.20 -8.72
CA PRO A 212 4.84 13.18 -9.78
C PRO A 212 6.14 14.01 -9.68
N TYR A 213 7.09 13.60 -8.85
CA TYR A 213 8.33 14.35 -8.61
C TYR A 213 9.45 14.02 -9.60
N ASP A 214 9.24 13.06 -10.47
CA ASP A 214 10.20 12.66 -11.50
C ASP A 214 10.41 13.74 -12.58
N PRO A 215 11.59 13.74 -13.26
CA PRO A 215 11.93 14.74 -14.26
C PRO A 215 10.92 14.91 -15.40
N ILE A 216 10.24 13.83 -15.84
CA ILE A 216 9.26 13.90 -16.94
C ILE A 216 8.04 14.70 -16.51
N CYS A 217 7.49 14.39 -15.33
CA CYS A 217 6.32 15.12 -14.81
C CYS A 217 6.67 16.59 -14.54
N GLN A 218 7.81 16.82 -13.87
CA GLN A 218 8.22 18.19 -13.51
C GLN A 218 8.57 19.06 -14.71
N ALA A 219 9.05 18.50 -15.82
CA ALA A 219 9.26 19.24 -17.05
C ALA A 219 7.94 19.68 -17.70
N ASP A 220 6.88 18.86 -17.62
CA ASP A 220 5.55 19.17 -18.16
C ASP A 220 4.70 20.03 -17.21
N LYS A 221 4.77 19.72 -15.93
CA LYS A 221 3.96 20.37 -14.86
C LYS A 221 4.84 20.72 -13.66
N PRO A 222 5.64 21.80 -13.78
CA PRO A 222 6.54 22.23 -12.71
C PRO A 222 5.79 22.49 -11.39
N GLY A 223 6.32 21.94 -10.28
CA GLY A 223 5.74 22.08 -8.96
C GLY A 223 4.57 21.15 -8.65
N ARG A 224 4.18 20.25 -9.57
CA ARG A 224 3.16 19.23 -9.27
C ARG A 224 3.62 18.34 -8.14
N SER A 225 2.72 18.08 -7.20
CA SER A 225 2.97 17.30 -6.01
C SER A 225 2.03 16.10 -5.90
N ILE A 226 2.27 15.23 -4.93
CA ILE A 226 1.41 14.09 -4.62
C ILE A 226 0.00 14.56 -4.16
N MET A 227 -0.14 15.78 -3.69
CA MET A 227 -1.44 16.38 -3.34
C MET A 227 -2.24 16.85 -4.55
N ASP A 228 -1.63 16.86 -5.74
CA ASP A 228 -2.30 17.15 -7.00
C ASP A 228 -2.65 15.87 -7.77
N ASP A 229 -1.87 14.79 -7.58
CA ASP A 229 -2.07 13.52 -8.27
C ASP A 229 -1.37 12.38 -7.52
N ASP A 230 -2.15 11.50 -6.93
CA ASP A 230 -1.68 10.35 -6.16
C ASP A 230 -1.59 9.04 -6.97
N ASN A 231 -1.76 9.08 -8.31
CA ASN A 231 -1.63 7.90 -9.18
C ASN A 231 -0.18 7.44 -9.32
N SER A 232 0.37 6.95 -8.24
CA SER A 232 1.80 6.66 -8.13
C SER A 232 2.10 5.64 -7.04
N LEU A 233 3.29 5.04 -7.11
CA LEU A 233 3.82 4.12 -6.09
C LEU A 233 3.97 4.78 -4.71
N ILE A 234 4.05 6.10 -4.65
CA ILE A 234 4.18 6.88 -3.42
C ILE A 234 2.87 7.56 -2.99
N GLY A 235 1.73 7.16 -3.56
CA GLY A 235 0.39 7.70 -3.24
C GLY A 235 0.05 7.66 -1.76
N HIS A 236 0.55 6.66 -1.05
CA HIS A 236 0.43 6.53 0.41
C HIS A 236 0.94 7.74 1.21
N ARG A 237 1.77 8.59 0.63
CA ARG A 237 2.28 9.79 1.31
C ARG A 237 1.16 10.81 1.59
N VAL A 238 0.08 10.83 0.79
CA VAL A 238 -1.08 11.69 1.00
C VAL A 238 -1.72 11.46 2.39
N PRO A 239 -2.23 10.25 2.71
CA PRO A 239 -2.85 10.03 4.02
C PRO A 239 -1.85 10.14 5.18
N VAL A 240 -0.57 9.82 4.98
CA VAL A 240 0.46 9.98 6.02
C VAL A 240 0.70 11.46 6.33
N GLN A 241 0.82 12.31 5.32
CA GLN A 241 0.97 13.74 5.49
C GLN A 241 -0.23 14.32 6.26
N LEU A 242 -1.46 14.00 5.83
CA LEU A 242 -2.68 14.48 6.48
C LEU A 242 -2.83 13.96 7.91
N LEU A 243 -2.51 12.69 8.19
CA LEU A 243 -2.50 12.16 9.56
C LEU A 243 -1.55 12.95 10.45
N LYS A 244 -0.34 13.24 9.95
CA LYS A 244 0.65 14.03 10.68
C LYS A 244 0.19 15.46 10.90
N GLU A 245 -0.38 16.12 9.91
CA GLU A 245 -0.86 17.50 9.99
C GLU A 245 -2.04 17.64 10.95
N HIS A 246 -3.03 16.76 10.89
CA HIS A 246 -4.26 16.86 11.65
C HIS A 246 -4.21 16.23 13.04
N LEU A 247 -3.47 15.14 13.22
CA LEU A 247 -3.44 14.39 14.48
C LEU A 247 -2.05 14.33 15.13
N GLY A 248 -0.98 14.73 14.43
CA GLY A 248 0.39 14.73 14.95
C GLY A 248 1.03 13.34 15.02
N LEU A 249 0.51 12.35 14.28
CA LEU A 249 0.89 10.94 14.37
C LEU A 249 1.47 10.43 13.05
N ILE A 250 2.33 9.41 13.16
CA ILE A 250 2.81 8.58 12.06
C ILE A 250 2.60 7.13 12.47
N VAL A 251 1.97 6.35 11.58
CA VAL A 251 1.67 4.94 11.79
C VAL A 251 2.18 4.10 10.62
N PRO A 252 2.26 2.77 10.74
CA PRO A 252 2.62 1.92 9.62
C PRO A 252 1.71 2.11 8.41
N VAL A 253 2.30 1.97 7.23
CA VAL A 253 1.58 1.91 5.96
C VAL A 253 1.91 0.62 5.25
N ILE A 254 0.91 -0.04 4.71
CA ILE A 254 1.06 -1.16 3.79
C ILE A 254 0.21 -0.87 2.56
N SER A 255 0.82 -0.90 1.39
CA SER A 255 0.05 -0.92 0.15
C SER A 255 -0.54 -2.31 -0.02
N THR A 256 -1.85 -2.42 0.19
CA THR A 256 -2.54 -3.71 0.21
C THR A 256 -3.02 -4.17 -1.17
N GLU A 257 -3.03 -3.26 -2.13
CA GLU A 257 -3.17 -3.51 -3.57
C GLU A 257 -2.33 -2.47 -4.32
N GLY A 258 -1.65 -2.90 -5.38
CA GLY A 258 -0.87 -1.93 -6.15
C GLY A 258 0.22 -2.56 -7.00
N GLY A 259 1.28 -1.80 -7.20
CA GLY A 259 2.43 -2.19 -7.99
C GLY A 259 2.33 -1.79 -9.46
N VAL A 260 2.99 -2.54 -10.31
CA VAL A 260 3.01 -2.33 -11.76
C VAL A 260 1.83 -3.08 -12.39
N PHE A 261 1.01 -2.40 -13.19
CA PHE A 261 -0.14 -3.03 -13.85
C PHE A 261 0.28 -4.14 -14.80
N VAL A 262 -0.48 -5.23 -14.77
CA VAL A 262 -0.30 -6.35 -15.72
C VAL A 262 -0.84 -5.93 -17.08
N PRO A 263 -0.07 -6.07 -18.18
CA PRO A 263 -0.56 -5.79 -19.52
C PRO A 263 -1.47 -6.92 -20.05
N HIS A 264 -2.77 -6.68 -20.06
CA HIS A 264 -3.76 -7.67 -20.48
C HIS A 264 -3.81 -7.92 -22.00
N ASP A 265 -3.71 -6.82 -22.75
CA ASP A 265 -4.00 -6.78 -24.19
C ASP A 265 -2.80 -6.21 -24.99
N GLY A 266 -1.58 -6.56 -24.55
CA GLY A 266 -0.35 -6.22 -25.23
C GLY A 266 0.51 -5.18 -24.52
N VAL A 267 0.10 -3.92 -24.44
CA VAL A 267 0.91 -2.82 -23.88
C VAL A 267 0.12 -2.00 -22.90
N VAL A 268 0.69 -1.74 -21.74
CA VAL A 268 0.18 -0.72 -20.79
C VAL A 268 0.68 0.65 -21.26
N GLN A 269 -0.23 1.57 -21.57
CA GLN A 269 0.07 2.93 -22.04
C GLN A 269 -1.05 3.87 -21.60
N TRP A 270 -1.03 4.30 -20.35
CA TRP A 270 -2.01 5.23 -19.78
C TRP A 270 -1.62 6.70 -20.00
N ASP A 271 -0.34 6.98 -19.85
CA ASP A 271 0.24 8.32 -20.02
C ASP A 271 1.32 8.27 -21.10
N ASN A 272 1.10 8.99 -22.20
CA ASN A 272 1.98 9.00 -23.36
C ASN A 272 3.33 9.69 -23.12
N ARG A 273 3.51 10.36 -21.99
CA ARG A 273 4.79 10.95 -21.59
C ARG A 273 5.79 9.88 -21.14
N TYR A 274 5.29 8.75 -20.64
CA TYR A 274 6.08 7.66 -20.12
C TYR A 274 6.12 6.48 -21.08
N PRO A 275 7.19 5.67 -21.06
CA PRO A 275 7.27 4.49 -21.91
C PRO A 275 6.17 3.48 -21.58
N GLY A 276 5.49 2.98 -22.59
CA GLY A 276 4.62 1.81 -22.45
C GLY A 276 5.41 0.54 -22.22
N TYR A 277 4.75 -0.52 -21.79
CA TYR A 277 5.39 -1.81 -21.56
C TYR A 277 4.44 -3.00 -21.78
N ASP A 278 5.03 -4.10 -22.27
CA ASP A 278 4.43 -5.42 -22.42
C ASP A 278 4.68 -6.31 -21.18
N ALA A 279 4.39 -7.61 -21.28
CA ALA A 279 4.59 -8.56 -20.19
C ALA A 279 6.05 -8.71 -19.76
N HIS A 280 7.03 -8.55 -20.65
CA HIS A 280 8.45 -8.55 -20.29
C HIS A 280 8.83 -7.25 -19.58
N GLY A 281 8.37 -6.12 -20.11
CA GLY A 281 8.53 -4.83 -19.48
C GLY A 281 7.83 -4.75 -18.11
N HIS A 282 6.71 -5.42 -17.92
CA HIS A 282 6.05 -5.58 -16.61
C HIS A 282 6.97 -6.32 -15.62
N ALA A 283 7.56 -7.43 -16.05
CA ALA A 283 8.47 -8.20 -15.21
C ALA A 283 9.71 -7.38 -14.79
N GLU A 284 10.32 -6.66 -15.73
CA GLU A 284 11.47 -5.77 -15.47
C GLU A 284 11.10 -4.68 -14.46
N ARG A 285 9.97 -4.00 -14.66
CA ARG A 285 9.48 -2.93 -13.79
C ARG A 285 9.13 -3.42 -12.40
N THR A 286 8.52 -4.59 -12.28
CA THR A 286 8.16 -5.18 -10.99
C THR A 286 9.41 -5.50 -10.16
N VAL A 287 10.43 -6.08 -10.78
CA VAL A 287 11.73 -6.33 -10.12
C VAL A 287 12.38 -5.01 -9.69
N ALA A 288 12.40 -4.03 -10.59
CA ALA A 288 12.94 -2.70 -10.30
C ALA A 288 12.17 -1.99 -9.18
N MET A 289 10.84 -2.08 -9.19
CA MET A 289 9.96 -1.53 -8.15
C MET A 289 10.29 -2.09 -6.77
N TYR A 290 10.39 -3.41 -6.61
CA TYR A 290 10.71 -3.98 -5.30
C TYR A 290 12.09 -3.52 -4.80
N ARG A 291 13.09 -3.45 -5.67
CA ARG A 291 14.42 -2.92 -5.32
C ARG A 291 14.38 -1.44 -4.96
N TRP A 292 13.59 -0.67 -5.72
CA TRP A 292 13.40 0.75 -5.44
C TRP A 292 12.72 0.97 -4.09
N LEU A 293 11.68 0.20 -3.77
CA LEU A 293 11.01 0.26 -2.48
C LEU A 293 11.98 -0.04 -1.32
N GLU A 294 12.79 -1.11 -1.43
CA GLU A 294 13.80 -1.46 -0.43
C GLU A 294 14.76 -0.31 -0.14
N SER A 295 15.06 0.50 -1.15
CA SER A 295 16.02 1.62 -1.07
C SER A 295 15.37 2.99 -0.85
N ASN A 296 14.10 3.20 -1.14
CA ASN A 296 13.48 4.54 -1.24
C ASN A 296 12.26 4.76 -0.35
N THR A 297 11.87 3.81 0.50
CA THR A 297 10.74 3.99 1.39
C THR A 297 11.16 4.36 2.80
N PRO A 298 10.37 5.20 3.50
CA PRO A 298 10.60 5.53 4.89
C PRO A 298 10.25 4.37 5.82
N ASP A 299 10.68 4.44 7.08
CA ASP A 299 10.49 3.39 8.08
C ASP A 299 9.04 3.05 8.40
N TYR A 300 8.12 3.96 8.14
CA TYR A 300 6.69 3.70 8.33
C TYR A 300 6.09 2.85 7.19
N TYR A 301 6.77 2.68 6.07
CA TYR A 301 6.28 1.86 4.96
C TYR A 301 6.71 0.40 5.16
N PHE A 302 5.75 -0.48 5.38
CA PHE A 302 6.01 -1.87 5.76
C PHE A 302 5.97 -2.84 4.57
N GLY A 303 5.44 -2.43 3.43
CA GLY A 303 5.49 -3.23 2.23
C GLY A 303 4.35 -3.00 1.26
N MET A 304 4.38 -3.75 0.16
CA MET A 304 3.41 -3.68 -0.93
C MET A 304 2.96 -5.07 -1.36
N CYS A 305 1.65 -5.25 -1.44
CA CYS A 305 1.02 -6.41 -2.07
C CYS A 305 0.71 -6.08 -3.53
N SER A 306 1.54 -6.57 -4.44
CA SER A 306 1.26 -6.42 -5.88
C SER A 306 -0.05 -7.11 -6.26
N TRP A 307 -0.84 -6.48 -7.08
CA TRP A 307 -2.05 -7.04 -7.68
C TRP A 307 -1.67 -7.83 -8.92
N LEU A 308 -1.94 -9.09 -9.08
CA LEU A 308 -2.65 -10.09 -8.29
C LEU A 308 -1.96 -11.45 -8.53
N ILE A 309 -1.91 -12.37 -7.55
CA ILE A 309 -1.20 -13.64 -7.75
C ILE A 309 -1.85 -14.52 -8.81
N ALA A 310 -3.12 -14.79 -8.67
CA ALA A 310 -3.87 -15.66 -9.57
C ALA A 310 -5.39 -15.44 -9.38
N SER A 311 -6.20 -15.64 -10.40
CA SER A 311 -7.65 -15.47 -10.34
C SER A 311 -8.42 -16.75 -10.60
N GLU A 312 -7.79 -17.69 -11.30
CA GLU A 312 -8.39 -18.96 -11.68
C GLU A 312 -7.81 -20.13 -10.89
N LEU A 313 -7.83 -20.00 -9.58
CA LEU A 313 -7.41 -21.10 -8.74
C LEU A 313 -8.54 -22.12 -8.68
N MET A 314 -8.25 -23.34 -9.15
CA MET A 314 -9.05 -24.54 -8.90
C MET A 314 -10.31 -24.75 -9.73
N GLY A 315 -10.25 -24.50 -11.02
CA GLY A 315 -11.34 -24.86 -11.92
C GLY A 315 -12.58 -23.97 -11.82
N HIS A 316 -12.46 -22.82 -11.16
CA HIS A 316 -13.45 -21.78 -11.27
C HIS A 316 -13.36 -21.10 -12.64
N PRO A 317 -14.48 -20.73 -13.27
CA PRO A 317 -14.44 -20.02 -14.53
C PRO A 317 -13.66 -18.70 -14.37
N PRO A 318 -13.06 -18.19 -15.47
CA PRO A 318 -12.33 -16.92 -15.44
C PRO A 318 -13.13 -15.82 -14.76
N GLY A 319 -12.61 -15.32 -13.64
CA GLY A 319 -13.20 -14.17 -12.96
C GLY A 319 -12.87 -12.86 -13.69
N PRO A 320 -13.47 -11.73 -13.31
CA PRO A 320 -13.21 -10.44 -13.93
C PRO A 320 -11.74 -10.02 -13.86
N TRP A 321 -10.97 -10.57 -12.93
CA TRP A 321 -9.56 -10.25 -12.65
C TRP A 321 -8.58 -11.27 -13.24
N SER A 322 -9.04 -12.22 -14.05
CA SER A 322 -8.18 -13.30 -14.61
C SER A 322 -7.03 -12.76 -15.44
N LYS A 323 -7.20 -11.57 -16.05
CA LYS A 323 -6.16 -10.92 -16.84
C LYS A 323 -5.11 -10.19 -16.02
N ASP A 324 -5.37 -9.91 -14.72
CA ASP A 324 -4.47 -9.19 -13.83
C ASP A 324 -3.49 -10.11 -13.09
N CYS A 325 -3.49 -11.40 -13.41
CA CYS A 325 -2.80 -12.41 -12.63
C CYS A 325 -1.37 -12.66 -13.10
N TRP A 326 -0.47 -12.90 -12.16
CA TRP A 326 0.88 -13.36 -12.44
C TRP A 326 0.91 -14.81 -12.87
N PHE A 327 0.08 -15.66 -12.21
CA PHE A 327 -0.14 -17.05 -12.60
C PHE A 327 -1.45 -17.14 -13.37
N TRP A 328 -1.34 -17.33 -14.67
CA TRP A 328 -2.49 -17.46 -15.54
C TRP A 328 -2.74 -18.94 -15.90
N VAL A 329 -3.97 -19.28 -16.25
CA VAL A 329 -4.31 -20.66 -16.62
C VAL A 329 -3.42 -21.17 -17.76
N GLY A 330 -2.68 -22.23 -17.45
CA GLY A 330 -1.79 -22.89 -18.40
C GLY A 330 -0.45 -22.20 -18.64
N GLN A 331 -0.19 -21.00 -18.08
CA GLN A 331 1.11 -20.34 -18.20
C GLN A 331 1.35 -19.33 -17.08
N ASN A 332 2.61 -19.14 -16.74
CA ASN A 332 3.04 -18.04 -15.87
C ASN A 332 3.43 -16.83 -16.72
N LEU A 333 3.13 -15.64 -16.23
CA LEU A 333 3.71 -14.43 -16.81
C LEU A 333 5.21 -14.36 -16.51
N PRO A 334 6.00 -13.67 -17.34
CA PRO A 334 7.46 -13.51 -17.13
C PRO A 334 7.84 -12.94 -15.76
N VAL A 335 6.93 -12.20 -15.12
CA VAL A 335 7.14 -11.62 -13.78
C VAL A 335 7.38 -12.68 -12.71
N VAL A 336 6.75 -13.86 -12.81
CA VAL A 336 6.92 -14.95 -11.83
C VAL A 336 8.39 -15.38 -11.78
N ASP A 337 8.96 -15.69 -12.93
CA ASP A 337 10.36 -16.13 -13.01
C ASP A 337 11.32 -14.98 -12.67
N ALA A 338 11.01 -13.78 -13.12
CA ALA A 338 11.83 -12.61 -12.81
C ALA A 338 11.90 -12.33 -11.30
N VAL A 339 10.77 -12.43 -10.58
CA VAL A 339 10.76 -12.23 -9.12
C VAL A 339 11.43 -13.38 -8.38
N LYS A 340 11.28 -14.63 -8.83
CA LYS A 340 12.03 -15.78 -8.28
C LYS A 340 13.55 -15.57 -8.41
N HIS A 341 14.01 -15.03 -9.53
CA HIS A 341 15.44 -14.76 -9.78
C HIS A 341 15.99 -13.54 -9.00
N MET A 342 15.15 -12.75 -8.34
CA MET A 342 15.67 -11.65 -7.48
C MET A 342 16.52 -12.15 -6.31
N GLY A 343 16.36 -13.42 -5.94
CA GLY A 343 16.96 -13.96 -4.72
C GLY A 343 16.26 -13.49 -3.43
N PRO A 344 16.78 -13.90 -2.27
CA PRO A 344 16.23 -13.47 -1.00
C PRO A 344 16.28 -11.93 -0.88
N PRO A 345 15.33 -11.34 -0.14
CA PRO A 345 15.36 -9.90 0.14
C PRO A 345 16.71 -9.51 0.77
N SER A 346 17.19 -8.32 0.45
CA SER A 346 18.42 -7.83 1.07
C SER A 346 18.21 -7.67 2.57
N SER A 347 19.03 -8.34 3.38
CA SER A 347 19.02 -8.21 4.84
C SER A 347 19.82 -6.97 5.33
N GLY A 348 20.16 -6.07 4.42
CA GLY A 348 20.90 -4.85 4.74
C GLY A 348 20.07 -3.88 5.59
N PRO A 349 20.71 -3.13 6.49
CA PRO A 349 20.01 -2.06 7.20
C PRO A 349 19.42 -1.08 6.19
N ARG A 350 18.15 -0.73 6.35
CA ARG A 350 17.55 0.37 5.58
C ARG A 350 18.34 1.63 5.86
N ILE A 351 18.75 2.33 4.81
CA ILE A 351 19.45 3.61 4.95
C ILE A 351 18.47 4.55 5.69
N GLN A 352 18.85 5.00 6.87
CA GLN A 352 18.04 5.90 7.66
C GLN A 352 17.87 7.24 6.93
N PRO A 353 16.72 7.93 7.10
CA PRO A 353 16.47 9.22 6.46
C PRO A 353 17.61 10.24 6.67
N GLU A 354 18.26 10.20 7.84
CA GLU A 354 19.39 11.04 8.19
C GLU A 354 20.65 10.74 7.35
N GLU A 355 20.89 9.48 7.06
CA GLU A 355 22.00 9.03 6.24
C GLU A 355 21.79 9.36 4.75
N ARG A 356 20.53 9.36 4.31
CA ARG A 356 20.13 9.82 2.97
C ARG A 356 20.26 11.32 2.82
N ALA A 357 19.82 12.10 3.81
CA ALA A 357 20.01 13.54 3.80
C ALA A 357 21.49 13.90 3.68
N ARG A 358 22.39 13.17 4.38
CA ARG A 358 23.85 13.31 4.25
C ARG A 358 24.38 12.94 2.87
N LEU A 359 23.86 11.90 2.24
CA LEU A 359 24.30 11.49 0.90
C LEU A 359 23.80 12.49 -0.17
N VAL A 360 22.60 13.03 -0.01
CA VAL A 360 22.02 14.02 -0.92
C VAL A 360 22.73 15.37 -0.77
N SER A 361 22.95 15.84 0.46
CA SER A 361 23.61 17.14 0.73
C SER A 361 25.03 17.21 0.19
N LYS A 362 25.70 16.06 0.06
CA LYS A 362 27.07 15.98 -0.49
C LYS A 362 27.14 16.21 -2.02
N TRP A 363 25.98 16.13 -2.72
CA TRP A 363 25.91 16.18 -4.19
C TRP A 363 25.02 17.31 -4.71
N MET A 364 24.40 18.10 -3.84
CA MET A 364 23.51 19.19 -4.21
C MET A 364 24.19 20.55 -3.96
N THR A 365 23.91 21.50 -4.84
CA THR A 365 24.20 22.92 -4.56
C THR A 365 23.26 23.45 -3.48
N ASP A 366 23.59 24.56 -2.81
CA ASP A 366 22.75 25.17 -1.79
C ASP A 366 21.33 25.49 -2.32
N GLU A 367 21.24 25.86 -3.58
CA GLU A 367 19.96 26.20 -4.25
C GLU A 367 19.11 24.95 -4.52
N GLU A 368 19.71 23.85 -4.92
CA GLU A 368 19.05 22.54 -5.08
C GLU A 368 18.62 21.97 -3.71
N ALA A 369 19.46 22.16 -2.69
CA ALA A 369 19.15 21.76 -1.32
C ALA A 369 17.98 22.59 -0.74
N GLU A 370 17.88 23.89 -1.03
CA GLU A 370 16.74 24.72 -0.64
C GLU A 370 15.46 24.32 -1.37
N GLN A 371 15.53 24.06 -2.67
CA GLN A 371 14.39 23.55 -3.45
C GLN A 371 13.95 22.17 -2.96
N TRP A 372 14.89 21.29 -2.67
CA TRP A 372 14.60 19.99 -2.08
C TRP A 372 13.99 20.12 -0.67
N MET A 373 14.50 21.04 0.14
CA MET A 373 13.97 21.34 1.47
C MET A 373 12.59 21.97 1.45
N GLN A 374 12.27 22.81 0.47
CA GLN A 374 10.91 23.34 0.26
C GLN A 374 9.93 22.24 -0.12
N HIS A 375 10.40 21.24 -0.87
CA HIS A 375 9.57 20.13 -1.36
C HIS A 375 9.41 18.98 -0.36
N PHE A 376 10.49 18.62 0.34
CA PHE A 376 10.55 17.44 1.23
C PHE A 376 10.79 17.80 2.71
N GLY A 377 11.21 19.01 2.99
CA GLY A 377 11.83 19.42 4.25
C GLY A 377 10.96 20.25 5.17
N GLN A 378 9.65 20.06 5.21
CA GLN A 378 8.80 20.73 6.21
C GLN A 378 8.96 20.15 7.64
N THR A 379 9.87 19.21 7.85
CA THR A 379 10.16 18.69 9.18
C THR A 379 11.36 19.43 9.79
N ASP A 380 11.21 19.93 11.01
CA ASP A 380 12.27 20.60 11.79
C ASP A 380 13.55 19.75 11.93
N GLN A 381 13.42 18.43 11.76
CA GLN A 381 14.52 17.47 11.81
C GLN A 381 15.50 17.63 10.64
N TYR A 382 15.02 17.86 9.41
CA TYR A 382 15.86 18.12 8.25
C TYR A 382 16.47 19.53 8.27
N ARG A 383 15.72 20.54 8.72
CA ARG A 383 16.24 21.90 8.92
C ARG A 383 17.40 21.95 9.92
N THR A 384 17.37 21.11 10.95
CA THR A 384 18.43 21.03 11.97
C THR A 384 19.70 20.35 11.44
N LEU A 385 19.57 19.34 10.57
CA LEU A 385 20.69 18.65 9.96
C LEU A 385 21.47 19.57 8.99
N PHE A 386 20.77 20.30 8.12
CA PHE A 386 21.40 21.22 7.17
C PHE A 386 22.02 22.44 7.84
N ARG A 387 21.49 22.95 8.95
CA ARG A 387 22.09 24.06 9.72
C ARG A 387 23.36 23.68 10.46
N ARG A 388 23.56 22.42 10.81
CA ARG A 388 24.77 21.96 11.52
C ARG A 388 25.99 21.82 10.61
N GLU A 389 25.81 21.54 9.33
CA GLU A 389 26.92 21.37 8.38
C GLU A 389 27.39 22.71 7.76
N SER A 390 26.50 23.70 7.61
CA SER A 390 26.87 25.04 7.12
C SER A 390 27.55 25.93 8.16
N SER A 391 27.64 25.50 9.42
CA SER A 391 28.32 26.23 10.51
C SER A 391 29.66 25.62 10.92
N GLY A 392 30.22 24.71 10.11
CA GLY A 392 31.41 23.92 10.43
C GLY A 392 32.67 24.24 9.65
N ASP A 393 32.79 25.44 9.04
CA ASP A 393 34.06 25.95 8.56
C ASP A 393 34.24 27.43 8.99
N GLY A 394 34.94 27.58 10.09
CA GLY A 394 35.47 28.80 10.64
C GLY A 394 36.73 28.44 11.41
#